data_c9c2a48ba716aa38e08711cd56b44bd5
#
_entry.id   c9c2a48ba716aa38e08711cd56b44bd5
#
_cell.length_a   1.000
_cell.length_b   1.000
_cell.length_c   1.000
_cell.angle_alpha   90.00
_cell.angle_beta   90.00
_cell.angle_gamma   90.00
#
_symmetry.space_group_name_H-M   'P 1'
#
loop_
_entity.id
_entity.type
_entity.pdbx_description
1 polymer ?
#
loop_
_entity_poly.entity_id
_entity_poly.type
_entity_poly.pdbx_seq_one_letter_code
_entity_poly.pdbx_strand_id
1 'polypeptide(L)'
;IIVYVFSCYRCRNFVSLKHLVTFVRVMNIPSQLTPEELDKTLEFIAKGETGSCPVSADSLITCSAFLAQQGFISSQDSFMGAIRDITPAGRALMEKGGFTAIVAKERAEVKRIRMIETLRNPMIVAIVSALVGFLSGWFLAYLKYS
;
A
#
# COMPACT_ATOMS: atom_id res chain seq x y z
N ILE A 1 33.34 12.96 9.68
CA ILE A 1 32.22 12.41 10.48
C ILE A 1 30.89 12.56 9.72
N ILE A 2 30.67 13.68 8.99
CA ILE A 2 29.41 13.93 8.22
C ILE A 2 29.25 13.01 7.03
N VAL A 3 30.32 12.54 6.38
CA VAL A 3 30.29 11.67 5.20
C VAL A 3 29.83 10.23 5.52
N TYR A 4 30.10 9.73 6.73
CA TYR A 4 29.73 8.36 7.13
C TYR A 4 28.23 8.20 7.43
N VAL A 5 27.56 9.23 7.89
CA VAL A 5 26.11 9.18 8.19
C VAL A 5 25.28 9.10 6.91
N PHE A 6 25.72 9.74 5.81
CA PHE A 6 25.03 9.68 4.52
C PHE A 6 25.13 8.32 3.79
N SER A 7 26.21 7.57 4.01
CA SER A 7 26.40 6.26 3.40
C SER A 7 25.46 5.19 3.96
N CYS A 8 25.14 5.27 5.27
CA CYS A 8 24.27 4.28 5.93
C CYS A 8 22.78 4.48 5.59
N TYR A 9 22.34 5.73 5.32
CA TYR A 9 20.96 6.02 4.90
C TYR A 9 20.64 5.52 3.49
N ARG A 10 21.65 5.47 2.61
CA ARG A 10 21.48 5.02 1.24
C ARG A 10 21.26 3.50 1.11
N CYS A 11 21.89 2.70 1.99
CA CYS A 11 21.74 1.25 2.01
C CYS A 11 20.40 0.79 2.59
N ARG A 12 19.89 1.48 3.63
CA ARG A 12 18.65 1.08 4.32
C ARG A 12 17.40 1.32 3.46
N ASN A 13 17.40 2.37 2.64
CA ASN A 13 16.29 2.67 1.74
C ASN A 13 16.31 1.80 0.47
N PHE A 14 17.48 1.29 0.05
CA PHE A 14 17.58 0.46 -1.16
C PHE A 14 17.03 -0.96 -0.95
N VAL A 15 17.20 -1.52 0.25
CA VAL A 15 16.63 -2.83 0.61
C VAL A 15 15.11 -2.74 0.74
N SER A 16 14.60 -1.65 1.34
CA SER A 16 13.16 -1.40 1.47
C SER A 16 12.47 -1.23 0.10
N LEU A 17 13.13 -0.53 -0.84
CA LEU A 17 12.59 -0.32 -2.19
C LEU A 17 12.51 -1.61 -3.01
N LYS A 18 13.51 -2.51 -2.89
CA LYS A 18 13.48 -3.81 -3.55
C LYS A 18 12.37 -4.72 -3.01
N HIS A 19 12.15 -4.73 -1.70
CA HIS A 19 11.03 -5.46 -1.10
C HIS A 19 9.68 -4.86 -1.50
N LEU A 20 9.56 -3.54 -1.58
CA LEU A 20 8.34 -2.86 -2.00
C LEU A 20 8.01 -3.17 -3.47
N VAL A 21 9.00 -3.10 -4.36
CA VAL A 21 8.83 -3.41 -5.79
C VAL A 21 8.50 -4.89 -6.01
N THR A 22 9.04 -5.79 -5.18
CA THR A 22 8.74 -7.22 -5.25
C THR A 22 7.31 -7.50 -4.76
N PHE A 23 6.84 -6.80 -3.71
CA PHE A 23 5.50 -6.96 -3.16
C PHE A 23 4.42 -6.37 -4.09
N VAL A 24 4.66 -5.19 -4.69
CA VAL A 24 3.76 -4.57 -5.70
C VAL A 24 3.66 -5.44 -6.97
N ARG A 25 4.72 -6.17 -7.32
CA ARG A 25 4.72 -7.09 -8.45
C ARG A 25 3.92 -8.37 -8.19
N VAL A 26 3.70 -8.71 -6.91
CA VAL A 26 2.99 -9.93 -6.49
C VAL A 26 1.47 -9.74 -6.47
N MET A 27 0.98 -8.50 -6.26
CA MET A 27 -0.47 -8.22 -6.28
C MET A 27 -0.86 -7.41 -7.51
N ASN A 28 -0.75 -8.00 -8.69
CA ASN A 28 -1.33 -7.43 -9.91
C ASN A 28 -2.85 -7.64 -9.87
N ILE A 29 -3.54 -6.86 -9.01
CA ILE A 29 -5.00 -6.89 -8.96
C ILE A 29 -5.50 -6.42 -10.33
N PRO A 30 -6.26 -7.24 -11.06
CA PRO A 30 -6.83 -6.84 -12.34
C PRO A 30 -7.62 -5.53 -12.17
N SER A 31 -7.51 -4.64 -13.14
CA SER A 31 -8.19 -3.33 -13.11
C SER A 31 -9.72 -3.42 -12.97
N GLN A 32 -10.28 -4.59 -13.22
CA GLN A 32 -11.70 -4.91 -13.09
C GLN A 32 -12.14 -5.26 -11.66
N LEU A 33 -11.17 -5.54 -10.75
CA LEU A 33 -11.46 -5.93 -9.37
C LEU A 33 -11.10 -4.79 -8.42
N THR A 34 -12.03 -4.48 -7.53
CA THR A 34 -11.75 -3.52 -6.46
C THR A 34 -11.25 -4.23 -5.20
N PRO A 35 -10.32 -3.66 -4.44
CA PRO A 35 -9.86 -4.23 -3.17
C PRO A 35 -11.02 -4.49 -2.19
N GLU A 36 -12.06 -3.66 -2.23
CA GLU A 36 -13.24 -3.78 -1.37
C GLU A 36 -14.09 -5.00 -1.74
N GLU A 37 -14.23 -5.33 -3.03
CA GLU A 37 -14.94 -6.53 -3.48
C GLU A 37 -14.17 -7.78 -3.10
N LEU A 38 -12.84 -7.76 -3.18
CA LEU A 38 -11.99 -8.87 -2.74
C LEU A 38 -12.13 -9.12 -1.24
N ASP A 39 -12.14 -8.06 -0.41
CA ASP A 39 -12.31 -8.18 1.04
C ASP A 39 -13.71 -8.72 1.39
N LYS A 40 -14.77 -8.21 0.75
CA LYS A 40 -16.13 -8.70 0.94
C LYS A 40 -16.29 -10.16 0.53
N THR A 41 -15.68 -10.54 -0.59
CA THR A 41 -15.70 -11.92 -1.07
C THR A 41 -14.97 -12.84 -0.11
N LEU A 42 -13.80 -12.45 0.37
CA LEU A 42 -13.01 -13.22 1.32
C LEU A 42 -13.77 -13.39 2.65
N GLU A 43 -14.41 -12.33 3.15
CA GLU A 43 -15.23 -12.36 4.36
C GLU A 43 -16.47 -13.26 4.19
N PHE A 44 -17.13 -13.21 3.04
CA PHE A 44 -18.28 -14.05 2.72
C PHE A 44 -17.91 -15.53 2.72
N ILE A 45 -16.79 -15.90 2.08
CA ILE A 45 -16.27 -17.27 2.10
C ILE A 45 -15.86 -17.70 3.52
N ALA A 46 -15.22 -16.81 4.28
CA ALA A 46 -14.82 -17.11 5.66
C ALA A 46 -16.01 -17.38 6.59
N LYS A 47 -17.18 -16.82 6.29
CA LYS A 47 -18.45 -17.08 6.97
C LYS A 47 -19.18 -18.34 6.48
N GLY A 48 -18.56 -19.11 5.60
CA GLY A 48 -19.17 -20.34 5.05
C GLY A 48 -20.26 -20.07 4.01
N GLU A 49 -20.16 -18.98 3.28
CA GLU A 49 -21.09 -18.56 2.21
C GLU A 49 -22.57 -18.45 2.72
N THR A 50 -22.74 -18.14 4.01
CA THR A 50 -24.06 -17.99 4.62
C THR A 50 -24.60 -16.57 4.47
N GLY A 51 -25.85 -16.43 4.03
CA GLY A 51 -26.52 -15.15 3.87
C GLY A 51 -26.55 -14.64 2.43
N SER A 52 -26.94 -13.36 2.27
CA SER A 52 -26.93 -12.71 0.95
C SER A 52 -25.52 -12.37 0.51
N CYS A 53 -25.17 -12.70 -0.74
CA CYS A 53 -23.87 -12.36 -1.30
C CYS A 53 -23.69 -10.84 -1.35
N PRO A 54 -22.60 -10.29 -0.76
CA PRO A 54 -22.38 -8.85 -0.68
C PRO A 54 -21.87 -8.22 -1.98
N VAL A 55 -21.61 -9.06 -3.00
CA VAL A 55 -21.14 -8.64 -4.34
C VAL A 55 -22.01 -9.29 -5.42
N SER A 56 -21.94 -8.80 -6.64
CA SER A 56 -22.66 -9.41 -7.77
C SER A 56 -22.15 -10.85 -8.04
N ALA A 57 -22.97 -11.69 -8.64
CA ALA A 57 -22.59 -13.07 -8.96
C ALA A 57 -21.34 -13.15 -9.84
N ASP A 58 -21.25 -12.27 -10.85
CA ASP A 58 -20.09 -12.19 -11.75
C ASP A 58 -18.82 -11.73 -11.01
N SER A 59 -18.93 -10.72 -10.13
CA SER A 59 -17.84 -10.28 -9.28
C SER A 59 -17.41 -11.37 -8.32
N LEU A 60 -18.34 -12.13 -7.74
CA LEU A 60 -18.03 -13.24 -6.84
C LEU A 60 -17.18 -14.31 -7.53
N ILE A 61 -17.55 -14.70 -8.76
CA ILE A 61 -16.81 -15.68 -9.54
C ILE A 61 -15.40 -15.17 -9.84
N THR A 62 -15.29 -13.94 -10.33
CA THR A 62 -14.01 -13.35 -10.72
C THR A 62 -13.10 -13.13 -9.51
N CYS A 63 -13.66 -12.61 -8.39
CA CYS A 63 -12.92 -12.43 -7.14
C CYS A 63 -12.46 -13.78 -6.56
N SER A 64 -13.34 -14.80 -6.55
CA SER A 64 -12.98 -16.12 -6.02
C SER A 64 -11.92 -16.80 -6.87
N ALA A 65 -11.97 -16.69 -8.20
CA ALA A 65 -10.92 -17.20 -9.08
C ALA A 65 -9.56 -16.52 -8.79
N PHE A 66 -9.54 -15.20 -8.65
CA PHE A 66 -8.34 -14.47 -8.28
C PHE A 66 -7.80 -14.87 -6.91
N LEU A 67 -8.66 -14.95 -5.88
CA LEU A 67 -8.28 -15.37 -4.53
C LEU A 67 -7.73 -16.80 -4.48
N ALA A 68 -8.31 -17.72 -5.27
CA ALA A 68 -7.82 -19.09 -5.41
C ALA A 68 -6.45 -19.13 -6.10
N GLN A 69 -6.27 -18.36 -7.17
CA GLN A 69 -4.99 -18.26 -7.87
C GLN A 69 -3.88 -17.71 -6.97
N GLN A 70 -4.22 -16.80 -6.07
CA GLN A 70 -3.28 -16.25 -5.10
C GLN A 70 -3.08 -17.14 -3.85
N GLY A 71 -3.85 -18.22 -3.74
CA GLY A 71 -3.76 -19.16 -2.62
C GLY A 71 -4.41 -18.68 -1.32
N PHE A 72 -5.27 -17.67 -1.37
CA PHE A 72 -5.99 -17.17 -0.19
C PHE A 72 -7.23 -18.00 0.13
N ILE A 73 -7.80 -18.66 -0.88
CA ILE A 73 -8.86 -19.63 -0.71
C ILE A 73 -8.47 -20.95 -1.39
N SER A 74 -8.99 -22.04 -0.88
CA SER A 74 -8.96 -23.33 -1.53
C SER A 74 -10.33 -23.56 -2.18
N SER A 75 -10.33 -24.01 -3.42
CA SER A 75 -11.54 -24.37 -4.15
C SER A 75 -11.49 -25.86 -4.45
N GLN A 76 -12.46 -26.60 -3.96
CA GLN A 76 -12.64 -28.01 -4.31
C GLN A 76 -13.92 -28.14 -5.12
N ASP A 77 -13.80 -28.66 -6.32
CA ASP A 77 -14.96 -29.04 -7.13
C ASP A 77 -15.62 -30.28 -6.49
N SER A 78 -16.85 -30.09 -6.05
CA SER A 78 -17.69 -31.12 -5.51
C SER A 78 -18.85 -31.38 -6.47
N PHE A 79 -19.42 -32.59 -6.43
CA PHE A 79 -20.61 -32.94 -7.20
C PHE A 79 -21.83 -32.04 -6.88
N MET A 80 -21.83 -31.41 -5.71
CA MET A 80 -22.85 -30.46 -5.26
C MET A 80 -22.50 -28.99 -5.49
N GLY A 81 -21.40 -28.68 -6.17
CA GLY A 81 -20.91 -27.31 -6.39
C GLY A 81 -19.50 -27.10 -5.84
N ALA A 82 -18.91 -25.97 -6.14
CA ALA A 82 -17.58 -25.63 -5.64
C ALA A 82 -17.66 -25.27 -4.15
N ILE A 83 -16.98 -26.06 -3.31
CA ILE A 83 -16.78 -25.73 -1.90
C ILE A 83 -15.53 -24.85 -1.81
N ARG A 84 -15.67 -23.69 -1.20
CA ARG A 84 -14.60 -22.73 -1.02
C ARG A 84 -14.29 -22.58 0.46
N ASP A 85 -13.05 -22.81 0.81
CA ASP A 85 -12.55 -22.64 2.17
C ASP A 85 -11.43 -21.61 2.22
N ILE A 86 -11.38 -20.86 3.31
CA ILE A 86 -10.31 -19.89 3.52
C ILE A 86 -9.04 -20.61 3.97
N THR A 87 -7.93 -20.31 3.31
CA THR A 87 -6.61 -20.82 3.70
C THR A 87 -6.04 -20.06 4.90
N PRO A 88 -5.01 -20.60 5.58
CA PRO A 88 -4.29 -19.86 6.62
C PRO A 88 -3.74 -18.51 6.14
N ALA A 89 -3.31 -18.44 4.87
CA ALA A 89 -2.84 -17.21 4.24
C ALA A 89 -3.97 -16.16 4.11
N GLY A 90 -5.18 -16.61 3.71
CA GLY A 90 -6.36 -15.75 3.63
C GLY A 90 -6.77 -15.22 5.01
N ARG A 91 -6.74 -16.06 6.05
CA ARG A 91 -7.02 -15.62 7.44
C ARG A 91 -6.01 -14.57 7.90
N ALA A 92 -4.73 -14.81 7.70
CA ALA A 92 -3.68 -13.86 8.05
C ALA A 92 -3.80 -12.52 7.29
N LEU A 93 -4.33 -12.55 6.06
CA LEU A 93 -4.63 -11.36 5.29
C LEU A 93 -5.78 -10.56 5.92
N MET A 94 -6.87 -11.24 6.30
CA MET A 94 -8.01 -10.60 6.98
C MET A 94 -7.62 -9.96 8.32
N GLU A 95 -6.79 -10.65 9.12
CA GLU A 95 -6.26 -10.10 10.38
C GLU A 95 -5.44 -8.82 10.19
N LYS A 96 -4.77 -8.68 9.04
CA LYS A 96 -4.02 -7.45 8.67
C LYS A 96 -4.90 -6.35 8.09
N GLY A 97 -6.23 -6.54 8.04
CA GLY A 97 -7.20 -5.58 7.54
C GLY A 97 -7.52 -5.72 6.05
N GLY A 98 -7.19 -6.85 5.43
CA GLY A 98 -7.55 -7.18 4.05
C GLY A 98 -6.71 -6.46 2.98
N PHE A 99 -7.20 -6.54 1.75
CA PHE A 99 -6.59 -5.88 0.58
C PHE A 99 -6.69 -4.36 0.67
N THR A 100 -7.79 -3.84 1.18
CA THR A 100 -8.01 -2.39 1.33
C THR A 100 -6.96 -1.75 2.22
N ALA A 101 -6.62 -2.38 3.35
CA ALA A 101 -5.57 -1.88 4.25
C ALA A 101 -4.18 -1.93 3.61
N ILE A 102 -3.88 -2.99 2.85
CA ILE A 102 -2.60 -3.11 2.14
C ILE A 102 -2.47 -2.02 1.08
N VAL A 103 -3.49 -1.85 0.23
CA VAL A 103 -3.49 -0.82 -0.83
C VAL A 103 -3.43 0.59 -0.23
N ALA A 104 -4.13 0.84 0.88
CA ALA A 104 -4.05 2.13 1.58
C ALA A 104 -2.64 2.41 2.10
N LYS A 105 -1.97 1.40 2.68
CA LYS A 105 -0.60 1.50 3.15
C LYS A 105 0.38 1.77 2.00
N GLU A 106 0.25 1.06 0.89
CA GLU A 106 1.07 1.29 -0.31
C GLU A 106 0.89 2.70 -0.86
N ARG A 107 -0.36 3.18 -0.96
CA ARG A 107 -0.64 4.56 -1.39
C ARG A 107 -0.01 5.59 -0.46
N ALA A 108 -0.04 5.34 0.85
CA ALA A 108 0.60 6.23 1.84
C ALA A 108 2.13 6.23 1.69
N GLU A 109 2.74 5.08 1.46
CA GLU A 109 4.19 4.96 1.23
C GLU A 109 4.62 5.63 -0.07
N VAL A 110 3.87 5.43 -1.17
CA VAL A 110 4.14 6.09 -2.46
C VAL A 110 4.03 7.62 -2.32
N LYS A 111 3.00 8.12 -1.60
CA LYS A 111 2.90 9.56 -1.31
C LYS A 111 4.09 10.07 -0.51
N ARG A 112 4.53 9.32 0.50
CA ARG A 112 5.71 9.66 1.31
C ARG A 112 6.99 9.73 0.46
N ILE A 113 7.20 8.73 -0.41
CA ILE A 113 8.36 8.70 -1.29
C ILE A 113 8.35 9.89 -2.25
N ARG A 114 7.20 10.17 -2.89
CA ARG A 114 7.06 11.34 -3.77
C ARG A 114 7.33 12.66 -3.05
N MET A 115 6.86 12.80 -1.81
CA MET A 115 7.13 13.98 -0.99
C MET A 115 8.64 14.14 -0.72
N ILE A 116 9.34 13.06 -0.38
CA ILE A 116 10.78 13.07 -0.17
C ILE A 116 11.54 13.42 -1.46
N GLU A 117 11.12 12.86 -2.61
CA GLU A 117 11.71 13.19 -3.92
C GLU A 117 11.49 14.66 -4.28
N THR A 118 10.30 15.20 -4.02
CA THR A 118 10.00 16.61 -4.25
C THR A 118 10.88 17.52 -3.37
N LEU A 119 11.03 17.18 -2.07
CA LEU A 119 11.90 17.92 -1.16
C LEU A 119 13.40 17.81 -1.52
N ARG A 120 13.79 16.74 -2.22
CA ARG A 120 15.16 16.52 -2.69
C ARG A 120 15.48 17.24 -3.99
N ASN A 121 14.48 17.85 -4.63
CA ASN A 121 14.69 18.66 -5.82
C ASN A 121 15.54 19.89 -5.45
N PRO A 122 16.76 20.06 -6.05
CA PRO A 122 17.68 21.14 -5.69
C PRO A 122 17.09 22.54 -5.88
N MET A 123 16.16 22.70 -6.82
CA MET A 123 15.46 23.98 -7.00
C MET A 123 14.56 24.32 -5.81
N ILE A 124 13.80 23.35 -5.28
CA ILE A 124 12.92 23.57 -4.13
C ILE A 124 13.75 23.87 -2.88
N VAL A 125 14.85 23.14 -2.67
CA VAL A 125 15.77 23.39 -1.56
C VAL A 125 16.37 24.78 -1.67
N ALA A 126 16.79 25.21 -2.85
CA ALA A 126 17.34 26.55 -3.07
C ALA A 126 16.31 27.67 -2.78
N ILE A 127 15.06 27.51 -3.24
CA ILE A 127 13.97 28.46 -3.00
C ILE A 127 13.67 28.56 -1.50
N VAL A 128 13.51 27.42 -0.81
CA VAL A 128 13.24 27.41 0.63
C VAL A 128 14.38 28.03 1.42
N SER A 129 15.63 27.71 1.06
CA SER A 129 16.82 28.30 1.71
C SER A 129 16.91 29.82 1.51
N ALA A 130 16.59 30.30 0.31
CA ALA A 130 16.55 31.73 0.01
C ALA A 130 15.46 32.45 0.82
N LEU A 131 14.26 31.87 0.94
CA LEU A 131 13.16 32.42 1.74
C LEU A 131 13.52 32.50 3.24
N VAL A 132 14.09 31.41 3.79
CA VAL A 132 14.54 31.38 5.19
C VAL A 132 15.64 32.42 5.44
N GLY A 133 16.62 32.52 4.53
CA GLY A 133 17.68 33.52 4.60
C GLY A 133 17.13 34.95 4.56
N PHE A 134 16.17 35.22 3.68
CA PHE A 134 15.53 36.56 3.58
C PHE A 134 14.74 36.89 4.85
N LEU A 135 13.93 35.98 5.36
CA LEU A 135 13.14 36.16 6.58
C LEU A 135 14.03 36.38 7.81
N SER A 136 15.10 35.61 7.96
CA SER A 136 16.04 35.75 9.07
C SER A 136 16.82 37.07 8.99
N GLY A 137 17.24 37.51 7.80
CA GLY A 137 17.89 38.81 7.59
C GLY A 137 16.96 39.98 7.90
N TRP A 138 15.71 39.89 7.45
CA TRP A 138 14.70 40.93 7.75
C TRP A 138 14.39 41.00 9.25
N PHE A 139 14.26 39.89 9.92
CA PHE A 139 14.02 39.82 11.37
C PHE A 139 15.18 40.39 12.17
N LEU A 140 16.44 40.12 11.82
CA LEU A 140 17.61 40.71 12.44
C LEU A 140 17.71 42.22 12.21
N ALA A 141 17.36 42.67 11.01
CA ALA A 141 17.31 44.13 10.72
C ALA A 141 16.23 44.81 11.57
N TYR A 142 15.05 44.20 11.70
CA TYR A 142 13.97 44.74 12.54
C TYR A 142 14.39 44.88 14.00
N LEU A 143 15.04 43.87 14.58
CA LEU A 143 15.53 43.91 15.97
C LEU A 143 16.62 44.97 16.20
N LYS A 144 17.41 45.30 15.17
CA LYS A 144 18.45 46.30 15.27
C LYS A 144 17.93 47.73 15.24
N TYR A 145 16.77 47.97 14.61
CA TYR A 145 16.17 49.28 14.43
C TYR A 145 14.96 49.57 15.34
N SER A 146 14.52 48.57 16.08
CA SER A 146 13.50 48.69 17.13
C SER A 146 14.14 48.90 18.49
#